data_7362124868c74dde24a607820f9e2c2c
#
_entry.id   7362124868c74dde24a607820f9e2c2c
#
_cell.length_a   1.000
_cell.length_b   1.000
_cell.length_c   1.000
_cell.angle_alpha   90.00
_cell.angle_beta   90.00
_cell.angle_gamma   90.00
#
_symmetry.space_group_name_H-M   'P 1'
#
loop_
_entity.id
_entity.type
_entity.pdbx_description
1 polymer ?
#
loop_
_entity_poly.entity_id
_entity_poly.type
_entity_poly.pdbx_seq_one_letter_code
_entity_poly.pdbx_strand_id
1 'polypeptide(L)'
;MKWLVVGTAGVICILTGCSSQTLVPAQEPVVIGEVCITPDNSNRKVAYNSTIRALQQKGFVVKEVMAGATKGCKTILTCQSVSRWDMANFTSDISYEWYEDGKLTAHSKYHAVNGLNFSKYINTQEKVNEMLNKMLPSTPKLPSRYDR
;
A
#
# COMPACT_ATOMS: atom_id res chain seq x y z
N MET A 1 21.37 54.79 0.44
CA MET A 1 21.67 53.60 1.28
C MET A 1 20.54 52.63 1.10
N LYS A 2 20.76 51.53 0.36
CA LYS A 2 19.75 50.46 0.19
C LYS A 2 20.00 49.38 1.25
N TRP A 3 19.09 49.23 2.17
CA TRP A 3 19.12 48.14 3.14
C TRP A 3 18.60 46.87 2.49
N LEU A 4 19.47 45.89 2.28
CA LEU A 4 19.12 44.55 1.88
C LEU A 4 18.64 43.77 3.12
N VAL A 5 17.34 43.55 3.23
CA VAL A 5 16.76 42.62 4.20
C VAL A 5 16.95 41.23 3.63
N VAL A 6 17.95 40.51 4.13
CA VAL A 6 18.12 39.08 3.87
C VAL A 6 17.10 38.35 4.74
N GLY A 7 16.00 37.95 4.12
CA GLY A 7 15.02 37.09 4.74
C GLY A 7 15.58 35.67 4.86
N THR A 8 15.95 35.29 6.08
CA THR A 8 16.30 33.91 6.43
C THR A 8 15.00 33.06 6.40
N ALA A 9 14.79 32.34 5.30
CA ALA A 9 13.73 31.32 5.23
C ALA A 9 14.13 30.17 6.16
N GLY A 10 13.60 30.19 7.38
CA GLY A 10 13.73 29.07 8.31
C GLY A 10 12.98 27.85 7.76
N VAL A 11 13.72 26.85 7.35
CA VAL A 11 13.16 25.51 7.05
C VAL A 11 12.74 24.88 8.36
N ILE A 12 11.46 24.99 8.67
CA ILE A 12 10.85 24.25 9.77
C ILE A 12 10.71 22.81 9.30
N CYS A 13 11.70 21.97 9.61
CA CYS A 13 11.55 20.52 9.53
C CYS A 13 10.57 20.09 10.62
N ILE A 14 9.29 20.00 10.28
CA ILE A 14 8.31 19.34 11.12
C ILE A 14 8.70 17.86 11.14
N LEU A 15 9.19 17.38 12.27
CA LEU A 15 9.45 15.97 12.55
C LEU A 15 8.12 15.21 12.63
N THR A 16 7.43 15.08 11.50
CA THR A 16 6.33 14.12 11.35
C THR A 16 6.96 12.75 11.21
N GLY A 17 6.57 11.83 12.09
CA GLY A 17 7.09 10.47 12.12
C GLY A 17 7.11 9.83 10.73
N CYS A 18 8.33 9.51 10.27
CA CYS A 18 8.60 9.18 8.88
C CYS A 18 8.15 7.75 8.57
N SER A 19 6.91 7.55 8.14
CA SER A 19 6.59 6.44 7.25
C SER A 19 6.88 6.90 5.82
N SER A 20 7.57 6.06 5.03
CA SER A 20 7.74 6.33 3.61
C SER A 20 6.72 5.55 2.80
N GLN A 21 6.17 6.17 1.77
CA GLN A 21 5.31 5.52 0.81
C GLN A 21 5.76 5.89 -0.59
N THR A 22 5.97 4.86 -1.43
CA THR A 22 6.16 5.02 -2.87
C THR A 22 4.92 4.52 -3.59
N LEU A 23 4.52 5.19 -4.66
CA LEU A 23 3.30 4.90 -5.39
C LEU A 23 3.48 5.18 -6.87
N VAL A 24 3.14 4.21 -7.69
CA VAL A 24 2.85 4.39 -9.13
C VAL A 24 1.43 3.87 -9.34
N PRO A 25 0.44 4.74 -9.52
CA PRO A 25 -0.94 4.35 -9.74
C PRO A 25 -1.13 3.79 -11.16
N ALA A 26 -2.16 2.95 -11.33
CA ALA A 26 -2.58 2.51 -12.66
C ALA A 26 -2.98 3.73 -13.52
N GLN A 27 -2.39 3.82 -14.72
CA GLN A 27 -2.63 4.94 -15.66
C GLN A 27 -3.92 4.73 -16.45
N GLU A 28 -4.22 3.47 -16.77
CA GLU A 28 -5.43 3.07 -17.49
C GLU A 28 -6.53 2.64 -16.49
N PRO A 29 -7.82 2.77 -16.86
CA PRO A 29 -8.90 2.27 -16.03
C PRO A 29 -8.77 0.76 -15.81
N VAL A 30 -8.76 0.34 -14.54
CA VAL A 30 -8.68 -1.07 -14.16
C VAL A 30 -10.05 -1.72 -14.33
N VAL A 31 -10.10 -2.81 -15.08
CA VAL A 31 -11.33 -3.59 -15.27
C VAL A 31 -11.57 -4.49 -14.05
N ILE A 32 -12.72 -4.33 -13.43
CA ILE A 32 -13.14 -5.18 -12.32
C ILE A 32 -13.51 -6.56 -12.86
N GLY A 33 -12.86 -7.59 -12.31
CA GLY A 33 -13.06 -8.97 -12.72
C GLY A 33 -12.29 -9.93 -11.81
N GLU A 34 -11.80 -11.04 -12.36
CA GLU A 34 -10.96 -11.97 -11.61
C GLU A 34 -9.55 -11.37 -11.41
N VAL A 35 -9.04 -11.44 -10.18
CA VAL A 35 -7.67 -11.12 -9.83
C VAL A 35 -7.03 -12.28 -9.09
N CYS A 36 -5.90 -12.76 -9.59
CA CYS A 36 -5.09 -13.76 -8.91
C CYS A 36 -4.19 -13.06 -7.89
N ILE A 37 -4.22 -13.52 -6.65
CA ILE A 37 -3.31 -13.05 -5.61
C ILE A 37 -2.32 -14.14 -5.24
N THR A 38 -1.03 -13.78 -5.18
CA THR A 38 0.02 -14.71 -4.74
C THR A 38 0.16 -14.67 -3.22
N PRO A 39 0.52 -15.80 -2.59
CA PRO A 39 0.66 -15.85 -1.14
C PRO A 39 1.72 -14.89 -0.62
N ASP A 40 1.46 -14.29 0.52
CA ASP A 40 2.42 -13.53 1.30
C ASP A 40 3.32 -14.50 2.10
N ASN A 41 4.62 -14.25 2.09
CA ASN A 41 5.61 -15.01 2.86
C ASN A 41 5.64 -14.62 4.35
N SER A 42 4.82 -13.66 4.79
CA SER A 42 4.80 -13.24 6.19
C SER A 42 4.17 -14.31 7.09
N ASN A 43 4.74 -14.47 8.28
CA ASN A 43 4.20 -15.37 9.31
C ASN A 43 2.80 -14.97 9.80
N ARG A 44 2.40 -13.72 9.56
CA ARG A 44 1.16 -13.10 10.05
C ARG A 44 0.34 -12.56 8.90
N LYS A 45 -0.31 -13.27 8.18
CA LYS A 45 -1.12 -12.88 7.00
C LYS A 45 -2.14 -11.74 7.20
N VAL A 46 -1.89 -10.81 8.14
CA VAL A 46 -2.83 -9.70 8.47
C VAL A 46 -3.04 -8.79 7.27
N ALA A 47 -1.95 -8.28 6.67
CA ALA A 47 -2.03 -7.44 5.48
C ALA A 47 -2.59 -8.20 4.28
N TYR A 48 -2.18 -9.45 4.10
CA TYR A 48 -2.69 -10.33 3.04
C TYR A 48 -4.21 -10.53 3.13
N ASN A 49 -4.71 -10.92 4.30
CA ASN A 49 -6.15 -11.10 4.52
C ASN A 49 -6.93 -9.80 4.38
N SER A 50 -6.34 -8.68 4.82
CA SER A 50 -6.93 -7.35 4.64
C SER A 50 -7.01 -6.96 3.17
N THR A 51 -6.00 -7.34 2.38
CA THR A 51 -5.96 -7.11 0.92
C THR A 51 -7.04 -7.89 0.20
N ILE A 52 -7.22 -9.17 0.53
CA ILE A 52 -8.30 -9.98 -0.05
C ILE A 52 -9.66 -9.34 0.20
N ARG A 53 -9.94 -8.96 1.47
CA ARG A 53 -11.20 -8.28 1.81
C ARG A 53 -11.39 -6.97 1.05
N ALA A 54 -10.34 -6.17 0.95
CA ALA A 54 -10.38 -4.89 0.25
C ALA A 54 -10.65 -5.05 -1.25
N LEU A 55 -10.03 -6.03 -1.91
CA LEU A 55 -10.29 -6.34 -3.31
C LEU A 55 -11.72 -6.81 -3.54
N GLN A 56 -12.23 -7.69 -2.66
CA GLN A 56 -13.62 -8.15 -2.71
C GLN A 56 -14.60 -6.98 -2.53
N GLN A 57 -14.33 -6.06 -1.61
CA GLN A 57 -15.13 -4.85 -1.41
C GLN A 57 -15.08 -3.90 -2.61
N LYS A 58 -13.99 -3.90 -3.38
CA LYS A 58 -13.89 -3.18 -4.66
C LYS A 58 -14.65 -3.88 -5.80
N GLY A 59 -15.15 -5.10 -5.58
CA GLY A 59 -15.92 -5.87 -6.56
C GLY A 59 -15.11 -6.91 -7.33
N PHE A 60 -13.83 -7.13 -7.00
CA PHE A 60 -13.03 -8.17 -7.63
C PHE A 60 -13.40 -9.56 -7.14
N VAL A 61 -13.31 -10.55 -8.04
CA VAL A 61 -13.32 -11.97 -7.70
C VAL A 61 -11.88 -12.39 -7.42
N VAL A 62 -11.54 -12.62 -6.16
CA VAL A 62 -10.19 -12.94 -5.75
C VAL A 62 -9.93 -14.43 -5.82
N LYS A 63 -8.88 -14.82 -6.55
CA LYS A 63 -8.39 -16.19 -6.65
C LYS A 63 -7.01 -16.30 -6.07
N GLU A 64 -6.88 -17.03 -4.98
CA GLU A 64 -5.57 -17.31 -4.39
C GLU A 64 -4.84 -18.35 -5.23
N VAL A 65 -3.61 -18.06 -5.66
CA VAL A 65 -2.79 -18.95 -6.48
C VAL A 65 -1.43 -19.16 -5.80
N MET A 66 -0.86 -20.32 -5.98
CA MET A 66 0.49 -20.61 -5.45
C MET A 66 1.53 -19.76 -6.19
N ALA A 67 2.64 -19.45 -5.52
CA ALA A 67 3.77 -18.76 -6.13
C ALA A 67 4.22 -19.53 -7.40
N GLY A 68 4.31 -18.83 -8.53
CA GLY A 68 4.63 -19.40 -9.84
C GLY A 68 3.45 -20.06 -10.59
N ALA A 69 2.29 -20.24 -9.96
CA ALA A 69 1.09 -20.82 -10.61
C ALA A 69 0.14 -19.74 -11.17
N THR A 70 0.71 -18.70 -11.79
CA THR A 70 -0.06 -17.55 -12.33
C THR A 70 -0.48 -17.73 -13.78
N LYS A 71 -0.20 -18.89 -14.37
CA LYS A 71 -0.58 -19.19 -15.76
C LYS A 71 -2.09 -19.13 -15.94
N GLY A 72 -2.54 -18.32 -16.89
CA GLY A 72 -3.95 -18.09 -17.18
C GLY A 72 -4.58 -16.92 -16.40
N CYS A 73 -3.86 -16.30 -15.47
CA CYS A 73 -4.29 -15.07 -14.81
C CYS A 73 -3.98 -13.87 -15.69
N LYS A 74 -5.02 -13.12 -16.08
CA LYS A 74 -4.83 -11.85 -16.78
C LYS A 74 -4.39 -10.73 -15.84
N THR A 75 -5.00 -10.71 -14.67
CA THR A 75 -4.70 -9.73 -13.62
C THR A 75 -4.09 -10.45 -12.42
N ILE A 76 -2.94 -9.98 -11.97
CA ILE A 76 -2.21 -10.55 -10.85
C ILE A 76 -1.85 -9.44 -9.87
N LEU A 77 -2.14 -9.65 -8.59
CA LEU A 77 -1.62 -8.84 -7.51
C LEU A 77 -0.61 -9.66 -6.70
N THR A 78 0.62 -9.18 -6.64
CA THR A 78 1.57 -9.66 -5.63
C THR A 78 1.41 -8.83 -4.36
N CYS A 79 1.34 -9.50 -3.22
CA CYS A 79 1.25 -8.87 -1.91
C CYS A 79 2.38 -9.42 -1.06
N GLN A 80 3.26 -8.55 -0.59
CA GLN A 80 4.30 -8.90 0.38
C GLN A 80 4.18 -7.99 1.58
N SER A 81 4.28 -8.57 2.78
CA SER A 81 4.25 -7.79 4.01
C SER A 81 5.26 -8.29 5.03
N VAL A 82 5.68 -7.40 5.91
CA VAL A 82 6.54 -7.73 7.05
C VAL A 82 5.83 -7.24 8.31
N SER A 83 5.68 -8.16 9.27
CA SER A 83 5.22 -7.83 10.62
C SER A 83 6.40 -7.87 11.57
N ARG A 84 6.48 -6.89 12.47
CA ARG A 84 7.51 -6.78 13.50
C ARG A 84 6.85 -6.70 14.88
N TRP A 85 7.64 -7.02 15.89
CA TRP A 85 7.25 -6.87 17.28
C TRP A 85 8.10 -5.77 17.94
N ASP A 86 7.45 -4.82 18.59
CA ASP A 86 8.08 -3.83 19.45
C ASP A 86 7.00 -3.35 20.44
N MET A 87 7.01 -3.90 21.65
CA MET A 87 5.97 -3.76 22.67
C MET A 87 4.58 -4.26 22.23
N ALA A 88 4.27 -4.21 20.94
CA ALA A 88 3.11 -4.79 20.28
C ALA A 88 3.48 -5.24 18.85
N ASN A 89 2.63 -6.06 18.27
CA ASN A 89 2.82 -6.44 16.87
C ASN A 89 2.30 -5.34 15.94
N PHE A 90 3.06 -5.01 14.92
CA PHE A 90 2.67 -4.05 13.89
C PHE A 90 3.14 -4.50 12.50
N THR A 91 2.45 -4.03 11.47
CA THR A 91 2.87 -4.21 10.09
C THR A 91 3.87 -3.11 9.74
N SER A 92 5.12 -3.49 9.49
CA SER A 92 6.20 -2.55 9.18
C SER A 92 6.31 -2.24 7.70
N ASP A 93 6.00 -3.22 6.85
CA ASP A 93 6.12 -3.08 5.41
C ASP A 93 4.91 -3.71 4.73
N ILE A 94 4.45 -3.07 3.65
CA ILE A 94 3.48 -3.63 2.71
C ILE A 94 3.96 -3.24 1.32
N SER A 95 4.03 -4.20 0.40
CA SER A 95 4.41 -3.98 -0.99
C SER A 95 3.42 -4.65 -1.92
N TYR A 96 2.92 -3.90 -2.89
CA TYR A 96 2.02 -4.34 -3.93
C TYR A 96 2.62 -4.13 -5.31
N GLU A 97 2.45 -5.11 -6.17
CA GLU A 97 2.68 -4.99 -7.61
C GLU A 97 1.45 -5.53 -8.35
N TRP A 98 0.91 -4.71 -9.24
CA TRP A 98 -0.27 -5.01 -10.03
C TRP A 98 0.12 -5.23 -11.47
N TYR A 99 -0.15 -6.42 -11.96
CA TYR A 99 0.16 -6.84 -13.33
C TYR A 99 -1.13 -7.05 -14.11
N GLU A 100 -1.14 -6.56 -15.35
CA GLU A 100 -2.19 -6.80 -16.32
C GLU A 100 -1.55 -7.38 -17.60
N ASP A 101 -2.02 -8.55 -18.03
CA ASP A 101 -1.46 -9.29 -19.16
C ASP A 101 0.08 -9.46 -19.09
N GLY A 102 0.59 -9.73 -17.90
CA GLY A 102 2.00 -9.92 -17.62
C GLY A 102 2.84 -8.64 -17.53
N LYS A 103 2.24 -7.46 -17.70
CA LYS A 103 2.92 -6.16 -17.60
C LYS A 103 2.63 -5.52 -16.24
N LEU A 104 3.67 -5.05 -15.55
CA LEU A 104 3.53 -4.24 -14.34
C LEU A 104 2.92 -2.89 -14.71
N THR A 105 1.71 -2.60 -14.20
CA THR A 105 0.96 -1.37 -14.51
C THR A 105 0.78 -0.46 -13.31
N ALA A 106 0.89 -1.00 -12.08
CA ALA A 106 0.86 -0.19 -10.87
C ALA A 106 1.65 -0.84 -9.75
N HIS A 107 2.19 -0.04 -8.85
CA HIS A 107 2.81 -0.54 -7.62
C HIS A 107 2.66 0.45 -6.46
N SER A 108 2.67 -0.08 -5.25
CA SER A 108 2.64 0.72 -4.03
C SER A 108 3.45 0.03 -2.94
N LYS A 109 4.25 0.80 -2.23
CA LYS A 109 5.05 0.30 -1.11
C LYS A 109 4.92 1.24 0.07
N TYR A 110 4.67 0.67 1.23
CA TYR A 110 4.67 1.33 2.52
C TYR A 110 5.77 0.77 3.40
N HIS A 111 6.49 1.63 4.10
CA HIS A 111 7.49 1.27 5.09
C HIS A 111 7.34 2.16 6.33
N ALA A 112 7.13 1.53 7.49
CA ALA A 112 7.12 2.21 8.78
C ALA A 112 8.55 2.36 9.30
N VAL A 113 8.97 3.58 9.60
CA VAL A 113 10.29 3.82 10.20
C VAL A 113 10.31 3.31 11.64
N ASN A 114 11.35 2.52 11.95
CA ASN A 114 11.60 2.08 13.32
C ASN A 114 12.07 3.26 14.19
N GLY A 115 11.55 3.34 15.40
CA GLY A 115 11.90 4.35 16.39
C GLY A 115 10.86 4.41 17.51
N LEU A 116 11.06 5.29 18.48
CA LEU A 116 10.11 5.54 19.58
C LEU A 116 8.83 6.25 19.11
N ASN A 117 8.45 6.05 17.85
CA ASN A 117 7.30 6.68 17.25
C ASN A 117 6.09 5.75 17.26
N PHE A 118 5.02 6.19 17.93
CA PHE A 118 3.76 5.44 17.99
C PHE A 118 2.98 5.39 16.66
N SER A 119 3.34 6.22 15.68
CA SER A 119 2.72 6.21 14.34
C SER A 119 2.92 4.90 13.55
N LYS A 120 3.84 4.03 14.00
CA LYS A 120 4.04 2.69 13.45
C LYS A 120 2.89 1.71 13.74
N TYR A 121 2.11 1.97 14.78
CA TYR A 121 0.94 1.15 15.16
C TYR A 121 -0.29 1.56 14.35
N ILE A 122 -0.21 1.37 13.05
CA ILE A 122 -1.31 1.66 12.13
C ILE A 122 -2.40 0.58 12.19
N ASN A 123 -3.62 0.97 11.86
CA ASN A 123 -4.63 0.00 11.49
C ASN A 123 -4.30 -0.56 10.11
N THR A 124 -3.91 -1.84 10.05
CA THR A 124 -3.48 -2.48 8.80
C THR A 124 -4.56 -2.45 7.72
N GLN A 125 -5.85 -2.65 8.09
CA GLN A 125 -6.95 -2.60 7.12
C GLN A 125 -7.12 -1.22 6.51
N GLU A 126 -7.04 -0.16 7.33
CA GLU A 126 -7.13 1.23 6.85
C GLU A 126 -5.95 1.57 5.92
N LYS A 127 -4.74 1.14 6.27
CA LYS A 127 -3.55 1.35 5.42
C LYS A 127 -3.66 0.60 4.09
N VAL A 128 -4.12 -0.65 4.11
CA VAL A 128 -4.40 -1.43 2.90
C VAL A 128 -5.45 -0.72 2.02
N ASN A 129 -6.54 -0.26 2.61
CA ASN A 129 -7.58 0.48 1.88
C ASN A 129 -7.02 1.74 1.23
N GLU A 130 -6.24 2.54 1.96
CA GLU A 130 -5.56 3.74 1.43
C GLU A 130 -4.66 3.38 0.25
N MET A 131 -3.79 2.38 0.41
CA MET A 131 -2.84 1.99 -0.63
C MET A 131 -3.54 1.52 -1.90
N LEU A 132 -4.57 0.67 -1.78
CA LEU A 132 -5.33 0.18 -2.93
C LEU A 132 -6.19 1.27 -3.58
N ASN A 133 -6.75 2.21 -2.80
CA ASN A 133 -7.46 3.36 -3.37
C ASN A 133 -6.56 4.24 -4.23
N LYS A 134 -5.34 4.49 -3.75
CA LYS A 134 -4.36 5.30 -4.48
C LYS A 134 -3.75 4.57 -5.68
N MET A 135 -3.52 3.26 -5.54
CA MET A 135 -2.93 2.45 -6.60
C MET A 135 -3.93 2.18 -7.73
N LEU A 136 -5.21 1.99 -7.41
CA LEU A 136 -6.29 1.66 -8.35
C LEU A 136 -7.39 2.74 -8.32
N PRO A 137 -7.12 3.99 -8.77
CA PRO A 137 -8.01 5.13 -8.58
C PRO A 137 -9.33 5.01 -9.35
N SER A 138 -9.38 4.22 -10.42
CA SER A 138 -10.58 3.97 -11.22
C SER A 138 -11.56 2.96 -10.59
N THR A 139 -11.22 2.35 -9.46
CA THR A 139 -12.05 1.34 -8.77
C THR A 139 -12.86 1.97 -7.63
N PRO A 140 -13.94 1.31 -7.15
CA PRO A 140 -14.72 1.82 -6.02
C PRO A 140 -13.85 2.16 -4.81
N LYS A 141 -14.09 3.34 -4.23
CA LYS A 141 -13.32 3.85 -3.10
C LYS A 141 -13.68 3.13 -1.81
N LEU A 142 -12.66 2.67 -1.09
CA LEU A 142 -12.80 2.06 0.23
C LEU A 142 -12.68 3.12 1.33
N PRO A 143 -13.31 2.92 2.50
CA PRO A 143 -13.15 3.83 3.63
C PRO A 143 -11.69 3.85 4.10
N SER A 144 -11.14 5.04 4.27
CA SER A 144 -9.80 5.25 4.82
C SER A 144 -9.76 6.55 5.63
N ARG A 145 -9.12 6.54 6.80
CA ARG A 145 -8.92 7.75 7.60
C ARG A 145 -7.92 8.72 6.98
N TYR A 146 -7.09 8.23 6.09
CA TYR A 146 -6.02 9.01 5.47
C TYR A 146 -6.48 9.83 4.25
N ASP A 147 -7.75 9.69 3.88
CA ASP A 147 -8.37 10.41 2.77
C ASP A 147 -9.06 11.73 3.19
N ARG A 148 -8.89 12.19 4.44
CA ARG A 148 -9.46 13.42 4.98
C ARG A 148 -8.49 14.58 4.97
#